data_aaa514aa34451b068483e80afbb6e4e8
#
_entry.id   aaa514aa34451b068483e80afbb6e4e8
#
_cell.length_a   1.000
_cell.length_b   1.000
_cell.length_c   1.000
_cell.angle_alpha   90.00
_cell.angle_beta   90.00
_cell.angle_gamma   90.00
#
_symmetry.space_group_name_H-M   'P 1'
#
loop_
_entity.id
_entity.type
_entity.pdbx_description
1 polymer ?
#
loop_
_entity_poly.entity_id
_entity_poly.type
_entity_poly.pdbx_seq_one_letter_code
_entity_poly.pdbx_strand_id
1 'polypeptide(L)'
;GYISVSDDQVMLTSKGQPEARSVVRRHRLAERLLTDVLGTREVLIHEKACKFEHLLDRGLDESICILLGHPKVCPHGEPIPPGRCCRQEEMEAQRLVSPLSQLAPGQKGKVAYIYAPESSQLQKLLAMGILPGAPVSSIQSFPSYVFQARQTQFAVDKEIADAIYI
;
A
#
# COMPACT_ATOMS: atom_id res chain seq x y z
N GLY A 1 -20.75 -12.66 -22.76
CA GLY A 1 -19.94 -13.37 -21.80
C GLY A 1 -18.60 -12.69 -21.51
N TYR A 2 -17.90 -13.16 -20.51
CA TYR A 2 -16.55 -12.70 -20.14
C TYR A 2 -15.44 -13.41 -20.94
N ILE A 3 -15.77 -14.56 -21.49
CA ILE A 3 -14.88 -15.38 -22.32
C ILE A 3 -15.52 -15.68 -23.67
N SER A 4 -14.69 -15.89 -24.68
CA SER A 4 -15.04 -16.49 -25.97
C SER A 4 -14.21 -17.76 -26.16
N VAL A 5 -14.80 -18.75 -26.81
CA VAL A 5 -14.13 -20.02 -27.14
C VAL A 5 -14.15 -20.15 -28.67
N SER A 6 -12.98 -20.32 -29.26
CA SER A 6 -12.78 -20.55 -30.70
C SER A 6 -11.57 -21.46 -30.87
N ASP A 7 -11.70 -22.50 -31.70
CA ASP A 7 -10.62 -23.42 -32.10
C ASP A 7 -9.84 -23.99 -30.87
N ASP A 8 -10.56 -24.47 -29.85
CA ASP A 8 -10.03 -24.95 -28.57
C ASP A 8 -9.25 -23.92 -27.75
N GLN A 9 -9.32 -22.65 -28.12
CA GLN A 9 -8.71 -21.55 -27.36
C GLN A 9 -9.78 -20.78 -26.60
N VAL A 10 -9.45 -20.49 -25.32
CA VAL A 10 -10.27 -19.64 -24.46
C VAL A 10 -9.62 -18.25 -24.41
N MET A 11 -10.36 -17.24 -24.83
CA MET A 11 -9.91 -15.85 -24.82
C MET A 11 -10.82 -14.98 -23.95
N LEU A 12 -10.21 -14.00 -23.29
CA LEU A 12 -10.98 -12.97 -22.58
C LEU A 12 -11.59 -11.99 -23.60
N THR A 13 -12.88 -11.72 -23.45
CA THR A 13 -13.55 -10.65 -24.19
C THR A 13 -13.15 -9.27 -23.65
N SER A 14 -13.51 -8.20 -24.37
CA SER A 14 -13.33 -6.82 -23.88
C SER A 14 -14.02 -6.57 -22.53
N LYS A 15 -15.10 -7.29 -22.23
CA LYS A 15 -15.78 -7.27 -20.93
C LYS A 15 -15.05 -8.14 -19.89
N GLY A 16 -14.41 -9.22 -20.30
CA GLY A 16 -13.70 -10.15 -19.42
C GLY A 16 -12.35 -9.61 -18.94
N GLN A 17 -11.66 -8.84 -19.76
CA GLN A 17 -10.32 -8.31 -19.44
C GLN A 17 -10.29 -7.46 -18.17
N PRO A 18 -11.18 -6.45 -17.94
CA PRO A 18 -11.16 -5.66 -16.72
C PRO A 18 -11.49 -6.50 -15.47
N GLU A 19 -12.37 -7.49 -15.59
CA GLU A 19 -12.69 -8.39 -14.48
C GLU A 19 -11.50 -9.27 -14.11
N ALA A 20 -10.84 -9.87 -15.11
CA ALA A 20 -9.64 -10.66 -14.88
C ALA A 20 -8.52 -9.82 -14.23
N ARG A 21 -8.30 -8.60 -14.71
CA ARG A 21 -7.34 -7.66 -14.10
C ARG A 21 -7.70 -7.33 -12.65
N SER A 22 -8.98 -7.16 -12.36
CA SER A 22 -9.46 -6.90 -10.99
C SER A 22 -9.20 -8.07 -10.06
N VAL A 23 -9.45 -9.31 -10.50
CA VAL A 23 -9.15 -10.53 -9.72
C VAL A 23 -7.66 -10.65 -9.47
N VAL A 24 -6.82 -10.55 -10.51
CA VAL A 24 -5.35 -10.59 -10.38
C VAL A 24 -4.84 -9.53 -9.41
N ARG A 25 -5.39 -8.32 -9.49
CA ARG A 25 -5.03 -7.25 -8.55
C ARG A 25 -5.35 -7.62 -7.10
N ARG A 26 -6.58 -8.08 -6.83
CA ARG A 26 -6.99 -8.48 -5.47
C ARG A 26 -6.13 -9.62 -4.93
N HIS A 27 -5.86 -10.62 -5.76
CA HIS A 27 -4.99 -11.73 -5.39
C HIS A 27 -3.61 -11.26 -4.97
N ARG A 28 -2.94 -10.47 -5.81
CA ARG A 28 -1.56 -9.99 -5.56
C ARG A 28 -1.47 -9.00 -4.40
N LEU A 29 -2.50 -8.20 -4.17
CA LEU A 29 -2.59 -7.36 -2.96
C LEU A 29 -2.83 -8.20 -1.71
N ALA A 30 -3.62 -9.28 -1.80
CA ALA A 30 -3.77 -10.23 -0.70
C ALA A 30 -2.46 -10.92 -0.35
N GLU A 31 -1.68 -11.36 -1.35
CA GLU A 31 -0.33 -11.92 -1.13
C GLU A 31 0.58 -10.93 -0.38
N ARG A 32 0.61 -9.66 -0.80
CA ARG A 32 1.39 -8.62 -0.11
C ARG A 32 0.92 -8.40 1.32
N LEU A 33 -0.38 -8.30 1.54
CA LEU A 33 -0.95 -8.12 2.89
C LEU A 33 -0.59 -9.29 3.81
N LEU A 34 -0.73 -10.52 3.31
CA LEU A 34 -0.39 -11.74 4.05
C LEU A 34 1.09 -11.82 4.39
N THR A 35 1.97 -11.38 3.48
CA THR A 35 3.43 -11.41 3.69
C THR A 35 3.89 -10.25 4.56
N ASP A 36 3.57 -9.01 4.16
CA ASP A 36 4.21 -7.82 4.71
C ASP A 36 3.62 -7.40 6.05
N VAL A 37 2.32 -7.64 6.26
CA VAL A 37 1.62 -7.21 7.46
C VAL A 37 1.36 -8.37 8.42
N LEU A 38 0.89 -9.51 7.90
CA LEU A 38 0.49 -10.64 8.73
C LEU A 38 1.61 -11.69 8.93
N GLY A 39 2.77 -11.55 8.26
CA GLY A 39 3.91 -12.45 8.41
C GLY A 39 3.59 -13.92 8.10
N THR A 40 2.70 -14.16 7.14
CA THR A 40 2.28 -15.52 6.77
C THR A 40 3.43 -16.28 6.11
N ARG A 41 3.59 -17.56 6.43
CA ARG A 41 4.61 -18.41 5.81
C ARG A 41 4.38 -18.54 4.30
N GLU A 42 5.44 -18.46 3.52
CA GLU A 42 5.44 -18.44 2.05
C GLU A 42 4.61 -19.59 1.43
N VAL A 43 4.76 -20.82 1.95
CA VAL A 43 4.05 -22.02 1.47
C VAL A 43 2.51 -21.88 1.52
N LEU A 44 1.98 -21.03 2.38
CA LEU A 44 0.53 -20.86 2.57
C LEU A 44 -0.03 -19.60 1.90
N ILE A 45 0.83 -18.72 1.39
CA ILE A 45 0.42 -17.39 0.89
C ILE A 45 -0.55 -17.53 -0.28
N HIS A 46 -0.19 -18.31 -1.30
CA HIS A 46 -0.98 -18.45 -2.52
C HIS A 46 -2.38 -19.02 -2.24
N GLU A 47 -2.48 -20.14 -1.48
CA GLU A 47 -3.76 -20.74 -1.14
C GLU A 47 -4.66 -19.77 -0.36
N LYS A 48 -4.09 -19.05 0.60
CA LYS A 48 -4.83 -18.09 1.40
C LYS A 48 -5.23 -16.86 0.58
N ALA A 49 -4.36 -16.36 -0.31
CA ALA A 49 -4.65 -15.26 -1.20
C ALA A 49 -5.81 -15.59 -2.16
N CYS A 50 -5.86 -16.81 -2.71
CA CYS A 50 -6.97 -17.29 -3.53
C CYS A 50 -8.33 -17.24 -2.81
N LYS A 51 -8.36 -17.53 -1.52
CA LYS A 51 -9.58 -17.43 -0.72
C LYS A 51 -9.90 -15.97 -0.36
N PHE A 52 -8.86 -15.20 -0.08
CA PHE A 52 -8.98 -13.83 0.40
C PHE A 52 -9.41 -12.85 -0.72
N GLU A 53 -8.99 -13.08 -1.96
CA GLU A 53 -9.34 -12.23 -3.12
C GLU A 53 -10.85 -12.10 -3.33
N HIS A 54 -11.62 -13.13 -2.97
CA HIS A 54 -13.08 -13.13 -3.08
C HIS A 54 -13.77 -12.30 -1.99
N LEU A 55 -13.08 -12.03 -0.89
CA LEU A 55 -13.55 -11.17 0.19
C LEU A 55 -13.21 -9.70 -0.05
N LEU A 56 -12.25 -9.44 -0.93
CA LEU A 56 -11.85 -8.10 -1.31
C LEU A 56 -12.80 -7.54 -2.37
N ASP A 57 -13.95 -7.09 -1.95
CA ASP A 57 -14.89 -6.42 -2.83
C ASP A 57 -14.47 -4.98 -3.18
N ARG A 58 -15.29 -4.29 -3.98
CA ARG A 58 -14.96 -2.97 -4.53
C ARG A 58 -14.71 -1.93 -3.44
N GLY A 59 -13.49 -1.41 -3.40
CA GLY A 59 -13.05 -0.37 -2.47
C GLY A 59 -12.09 -0.91 -1.39
N LEU A 60 -12.23 -2.15 -0.94
CA LEU A 60 -11.32 -2.73 0.05
C LEU A 60 -9.93 -2.99 -0.56
N ASP A 61 -9.86 -3.39 -1.82
CA ASP A 61 -8.60 -3.53 -2.55
C ASP A 61 -7.85 -2.20 -2.68
N GLU A 62 -8.58 -1.09 -2.85
CA GLU A 62 -7.99 0.26 -2.87
C GLU A 62 -7.42 0.64 -1.50
N SER A 63 -8.17 0.38 -0.42
CA SER A 63 -7.71 0.65 0.95
C SER A 63 -6.48 -0.17 1.32
N ILE A 64 -6.43 -1.45 0.93
CA ILE A 64 -5.24 -2.30 1.13
C ILE A 64 -4.06 -1.78 0.29
N CYS A 65 -4.30 -1.39 -0.96
CA CYS A 65 -3.26 -0.83 -1.81
C CYS A 65 -2.63 0.43 -1.19
N ILE A 66 -3.46 1.34 -0.65
CA ILE A 66 -3.01 2.56 0.05
C ILE A 66 -2.24 2.19 1.32
N LEU A 67 -2.78 1.27 2.13
CA LEU A 67 -2.12 0.79 3.35
C LEU A 67 -0.72 0.24 3.07
N LEU A 68 -0.55 -0.48 1.95
CA LEU A 68 0.71 -1.10 1.52
C LEU A 68 1.62 -0.14 0.75
N GLY A 69 1.27 1.15 0.60
CA GLY A 69 2.07 2.15 -0.10
C GLY A 69 2.13 1.92 -1.61
N HIS A 70 1.02 1.52 -2.22
CA HIS A 70 0.88 1.31 -3.67
C HIS A 70 1.92 0.36 -4.28
N PRO A 71 2.04 -0.88 -3.79
CA PRO A 71 3.05 -1.81 -4.26
C PRO A 71 2.89 -2.11 -5.75
N LYS A 72 4.00 -2.13 -6.48
CA LYS A 72 4.02 -2.37 -7.93
C LYS A 72 4.10 -3.86 -8.28
N VAL A 73 4.66 -4.68 -7.38
CA VAL A 73 4.86 -6.12 -7.56
C VAL A 73 4.41 -6.89 -6.33
N CYS A 74 3.97 -8.13 -6.51
CA CYS A 74 3.66 -9.05 -5.42
C CYS A 74 4.94 -9.67 -4.83
N PRO A 75 4.87 -10.45 -3.74
CA PRO A 75 6.06 -11.11 -3.18
C PRO A 75 6.81 -12.03 -4.16
N HIS A 76 6.13 -12.54 -5.18
CA HIS A 76 6.71 -13.39 -6.23
C HIS A 76 7.32 -12.59 -7.40
N GLY A 77 7.34 -11.24 -7.33
CA GLY A 77 7.88 -10.38 -8.38
C GLY A 77 6.90 -10.06 -9.51
N GLU A 78 5.67 -10.56 -9.44
CA GLU A 78 4.68 -10.34 -10.49
C GLU A 78 3.99 -8.97 -10.39
N PRO A 79 3.73 -8.24 -11.49
CA PRO A 79 3.21 -6.88 -11.48
C PRO A 79 1.77 -6.82 -10.93
N ILE A 80 1.50 -5.92 -10.00
CA ILE A 80 0.16 -5.66 -9.49
C ILE A 80 -0.55 -4.67 -10.42
N PRO A 81 -1.69 -5.04 -11.04
CA PRO A 81 -2.44 -4.11 -11.88
C PRO A 81 -2.84 -2.83 -11.12
N PRO A 82 -2.58 -1.63 -11.66
CA PRO A 82 -2.93 -0.38 -10.99
C PRO A 82 -4.44 -0.21 -10.85
N GLY A 83 -4.89 0.26 -9.68
CA GLY A 83 -6.27 0.65 -9.39
C GLY A 83 -6.49 2.16 -9.52
N ARG A 84 -7.70 2.62 -9.13
CA ARG A 84 -8.02 4.06 -9.12
C ARG A 84 -7.15 4.83 -8.13
N CYS A 85 -6.90 4.26 -6.94
CA CYS A 85 -6.04 4.83 -5.92
C CYS A 85 -4.62 5.11 -6.43
N CYS A 86 -4.04 4.25 -7.28
CA CYS A 86 -2.71 4.46 -7.86
C CYS A 86 -2.69 5.62 -8.85
N ARG A 87 -3.79 5.83 -9.61
CA ARG A 87 -3.91 6.96 -10.54
C ARG A 87 -4.15 8.28 -9.80
N GLN A 88 -4.88 8.25 -8.69
CA GLN A 88 -5.06 9.41 -7.82
C GLN A 88 -3.76 9.80 -7.16
N GLU A 89 -2.96 8.84 -6.69
CA GLU A 89 -1.62 9.09 -6.17
C GLU A 89 -0.72 9.79 -7.20
N GLU A 90 -0.70 9.31 -8.46
CA GLU A 90 0.08 9.95 -9.53
C GLU A 90 -0.38 11.40 -9.80
N MET A 91 -1.68 11.68 -9.64
CA MET A 91 -2.24 13.04 -9.78
C MET A 91 -2.02 13.90 -8.51
N GLU A 92 -2.01 13.29 -7.32
CA GLU A 92 -1.78 13.98 -6.05
C GLU A 92 -0.29 14.12 -5.72
N ALA A 93 0.58 13.23 -6.19
CA ALA A 93 2.04 13.41 -6.15
C ALA A 93 2.49 14.63 -6.98
N GLN A 94 1.69 15.06 -7.97
CA GLN A 94 1.83 16.38 -8.60
C GLN A 94 1.26 17.52 -7.72
N ARG A 95 0.57 17.23 -6.61
CA ARG A 95 -0.02 18.15 -5.63
C ARG A 95 0.55 17.92 -4.24
N LEU A 96 1.85 18.26 -4.05
CA LEU A 96 2.40 18.58 -2.72
C LEU A 96 2.26 17.50 -1.61
N VAL A 97 2.54 16.24 -1.90
CA VAL A 97 2.85 15.28 -0.85
C VAL A 97 4.36 15.28 -0.64
N SER A 98 4.82 15.56 0.56
CA SER A 98 6.23 15.55 0.92
C SER A 98 6.52 14.52 2.00
N PRO A 99 7.72 13.93 2.02
CA PRO A 99 8.10 13.07 3.14
C PRO A 99 8.11 13.85 4.46
N LEU A 100 7.80 13.16 5.56
CA LEU A 100 7.79 13.73 6.91
C LEU A 100 9.11 14.45 7.24
N SER A 101 10.23 13.96 6.70
CA SER A 101 11.55 14.58 6.88
C SER A 101 11.65 16.03 6.37
N GLN A 102 10.77 16.44 5.47
CA GLN A 102 10.73 17.79 4.91
C GLN A 102 9.79 18.72 5.69
N LEU A 103 9.01 18.22 6.63
CA LEU A 103 8.18 19.06 7.48
C LEU A 103 9.04 19.88 8.44
N ALA A 104 8.87 21.19 8.40
CA ALA A 104 9.50 22.05 9.40
C ALA A 104 8.89 21.82 10.80
N PRO A 105 9.66 22.01 11.88
CA PRO A 105 9.14 21.93 13.24
C PRO A 105 7.90 22.83 13.43
N GLY A 106 6.86 22.27 14.04
CA GLY A 106 5.55 22.92 14.24
C GLY A 106 4.55 22.72 13.09
N GLN A 107 4.97 22.24 11.92
CA GLN A 107 4.06 21.93 10.83
C GLN A 107 3.27 20.65 11.14
N LYS A 108 2.03 20.62 10.64
CA LYS A 108 1.07 19.53 10.83
C LYS A 108 0.59 19.02 9.48
N GLY A 109 0.29 17.73 9.43
CA GLY A 109 -0.28 17.11 8.25
C GLY A 109 -1.04 15.83 8.60
N LYS A 110 -1.45 15.10 7.58
CA LYS A 110 -2.01 13.76 7.71
C LYS A 110 -1.17 12.81 6.86
N VAL A 111 -0.90 11.64 7.36
CA VAL A 111 -0.23 10.59 6.58
C VAL A 111 -1.07 10.29 5.35
N ALA A 112 -0.53 10.57 4.18
CA ALA A 112 -1.15 10.24 2.89
C ALA A 112 -0.94 8.76 2.60
N TYR A 113 0.31 8.31 2.64
CA TYR A 113 0.69 6.90 2.48
C TYR A 113 2.06 6.63 3.12
N ILE A 114 2.42 5.34 3.21
CA ILE A 114 3.72 4.88 3.67
C ILE A 114 4.42 4.18 2.49
N TYR A 115 5.63 4.60 2.18
CA TYR A 115 6.49 3.93 1.22
C TYR A 115 7.62 3.21 1.96
N ALA A 116 7.40 1.94 2.27
CA ALA A 116 8.39 1.09 2.94
C ALA A 116 8.70 -0.12 2.04
N PRO A 117 9.85 -0.14 1.35
CA PRO A 117 10.23 -1.25 0.47
C PRO A 117 10.47 -2.55 1.23
N GLU A 118 10.84 -2.46 2.50
CA GLU A 118 11.06 -3.61 3.37
C GLU A 118 9.86 -3.86 4.30
N SER A 119 9.42 -5.11 4.37
CA SER A 119 8.29 -5.53 5.22
C SER A 119 8.55 -5.23 6.71
N SER A 120 9.79 -5.34 7.17
CA SER A 120 10.21 -5.01 8.54
C SER A 120 9.96 -3.55 8.89
N GLN A 121 10.25 -2.64 7.97
CA GLN A 121 10.04 -1.21 8.12
C GLN A 121 8.54 -0.89 8.17
N LEU A 122 7.76 -1.49 7.27
CA LEU A 122 6.29 -1.33 7.27
C LEU A 122 5.68 -1.82 8.58
N GLN A 123 6.04 -3.02 9.05
CA GLN A 123 5.56 -3.58 10.31
C GLN A 123 5.89 -2.67 11.51
N LYS A 124 7.10 -2.10 11.54
CA LYS A 124 7.52 -1.15 12.58
C LYS A 124 6.63 0.09 12.59
N LEU A 125 6.36 0.69 11.42
CA LEU A 125 5.50 1.87 11.30
C LEU A 125 4.04 1.56 11.70
N LEU A 126 3.52 0.42 11.28
CA LEU A 126 2.18 -0.03 11.67
C LEU A 126 2.08 -0.26 13.19
N ALA A 127 3.10 -0.88 13.80
CA ALA A 127 3.15 -1.07 15.27
C ALA A 127 3.21 0.26 16.04
N MET A 128 3.82 1.30 15.46
CA MET A 128 3.79 2.67 15.99
C MET A 128 2.44 3.37 15.79
N GLY A 129 1.48 2.74 15.12
CA GLY A 129 0.16 3.31 14.82
C GLY A 129 0.18 4.38 13.72
N ILE A 130 1.25 4.40 12.91
CA ILE A 130 1.38 5.28 11.74
C ILE A 130 0.60 4.63 10.59
N LEU A 131 -0.54 5.20 10.28
CA LEU A 131 -1.48 4.68 9.27
C LEU A 131 -1.91 5.82 8.35
N PRO A 132 -2.26 5.55 7.09
CA PRO A 132 -2.89 6.54 6.23
C PRO A 132 -4.07 7.23 6.91
N GLY A 133 -4.13 8.56 6.81
CA GLY A 133 -5.12 9.39 7.50
C GLY A 133 -4.76 9.78 8.94
N ALA A 134 -3.72 9.21 9.54
CA ALA A 134 -3.30 9.58 10.89
C ALA A 134 -2.77 11.03 10.92
N PRO A 135 -3.22 11.86 11.87
CA PRO A 135 -2.68 13.20 12.06
C PRO A 135 -1.26 13.13 12.63
N VAL A 136 -0.36 13.93 12.07
CA VAL A 136 1.03 14.05 12.53
C VAL A 136 1.42 15.51 12.65
N SER A 137 2.34 15.80 13.57
CA SER A 137 2.98 17.12 13.69
C SER A 137 4.48 16.96 13.90
N SER A 138 5.28 17.67 13.11
CA SER A 138 6.72 17.72 13.27
C SER A 138 7.08 18.52 14.52
N ILE A 139 7.96 17.98 15.37
CA ILE A 139 8.46 18.66 16.57
C ILE A 139 9.91 19.10 16.33
N GLN A 140 10.72 18.23 15.76
CA GLN A 140 12.16 18.45 15.57
C GLN A 140 12.63 17.71 14.31
N SER A 141 13.57 18.30 13.57
CA SER A 141 14.15 17.71 12.35
C SER A 141 15.65 17.42 12.46
N PHE A 142 16.31 17.79 13.57
CA PHE A 142 17.73 17.55 13.80
C PHE A 142 18.00 17.43 15.32
N PRO A 143 18.91 16.55 15.81
CA PRO A 143 19.70 15.55 15.06
C PRO A 143 18.88 14.32 14.61
N SER A 144 17.72 14.09 15.18
CA SER A 144 16.76 13.06 14.81
C SER A 144 15.41 13.71 14.47
N TYR A 145 14.60 13.01 13.71
CA TYR A 145 13.26 13.45 13.37
C TYR A 145 12.31 13.08 14.50
N VAL A 146 11.79 14.09 15.20
CA VAL A 146 10.80 13.89 16.27
C VAL A 146 9.47 14.40 15.78
N PHE A 147 8.47 13.56 15.81
CA PHE A 147 7.11 13.93 15.45
C PHE A 147 6.10 13.33 16.44
N GLN A 148 4.95 13.95 16.54
CA GLN A 148 3.82 13.46 17.29
C GLN A 148 2.80 12.87 16.33
N ALA A 149 2.39 11.62 16.58
CA ALA A 149 1.23 11.01 15.98
C ALA A 149 0.21 10.70 17.06
N ARG A 150 -1.01 11.25 16.93
CA ARG A 150 -2.03 11.21 17.97
C ARG A 150 -1.50 11.79 19.32
N GLN A 151 -1.34 10.95 20.34
CA GLN A 151 -0.86 11.35 21.67
C GLN A 151 0.58 10.88 21.97
N THR A 152 1.21 10.20 21.00
CA THR A 152 2.55 9.61 21.19
C THR A 152 3.57 10.37 20.36
N GLN A 153 4.73 10.64 20.97
CA GLN A 153 5.89 11.20 20.27
C GLN A 153 6.84 10.07 19.87
N PHE A 154 7.36 10.17 18.66
CA PHE A 154 8.30 9.23 18.10
C PHE A 154 9.56 9.97 17.67
N ALA A 155 10.72 9.40 18.02
CA ALA A 155 12.01 9.81 17.49
C ALA A 155 12.48 8.75 16.50
N VAL A 156 12.74 9.14 15.28
CA VAL A 156 13.12 8.22 14.18
C VAL A 156 14.32 8.78 13.42
N ASP A 157 14.99 7.90 12.70
CA ASP A 157 16.01 8.28 11.73
C ASP A 157 15.40 8.88 10.45
N LYS A 158 16.29 9.36 9.56
CA LYS A 158 15.87 9.96 8.29
C LYS A 158 15.16 8.96 7.39
N GLU A 159 15.61 7.70 7.38
CA GLU A 159 15.05 6.65 6.52
C GLU A 159 13.59 6.39 6.87
N ILE A 160 13.27 6.27 8.14
CA ILE A 160 11.89 6.12 8.63
C ILE A 160 11.06 7.39 8.34
N ALA A 161 11.63 8.58 8.52
CA ALA A 161 10.94 9.83 8.23
C ALA A 161 10.66 10.02 6.73
N ASP A 162 11.57 9.57 5.86
CA ASP A 162 11.41 9.59 4.40
C ASP A 162 10.35 8.58 3.91
N ALA A 163 10.08 7.54 4.68
CA ALA A 163 9.08 6.52 4.34
C ALA A 163 7.64 6.98 4.59
N ILE A 164 7.42 8.04 5.37
CA ILE A 164 6.08 8.57 5.73
C ILE A 164 5.80 9.79 4.85
N TYR A 165 4.81 9.70 3.98
CA TYR A 165 4.37 10.80 3.12
C TYR A 165 3.15 11.51 3.70
N ILE A 166 3.17 12.85 3.64
CA ILE A 166 2.19 13.75 4.28
C ILE A 166 1.68 14.75 3.28
#